data_3144793a4ca62b6854aa75f78fd3a54b
#
_entry.id   3144793a4ca62b6854aa75f78fd3a54b
#
_cell.length_a   1.000
_cell.length_b   1.000
_cell.length_c   1.000
_cell.angle_alpha   90.00
_cell.angle_beta   90.00
_cell.angle_gamma   90.00
#
_symmetry.space_group_name_H-M   'P 1'
#
loop_
_entity.id
_entity.type
_entity.pdbx_description
1 polymer ?
#
loop_
_entity_poly.entity_id
_entity_poly.type
_entity_poly.pdbx_seq_one_letter_code
_entity_poly.pdbx_strand_id
1 'polypeptide(L)'
;MSSQQWLGDGTARRWRELHGESDWDGLLDPFDLDLRRTVIRYGEMAQATYDAFNHEKLSPHAGLSRFAACRFFERAQLPGHAAAYRVARFVYATSCVAVPEPLILRSASRARRCRESNWIGYVAVATDEGKAALGRRDIVVAWRGTVQSLEWIKDMDFVMVPPKGLLRDKASDAMVHRGWLSMYTSRDSESSHNKDSARDQVLSEVAKLVSMYQDEELSITVTGHSLGAALATLNAFDIVENGYNRAPRAAAAAAGCPVTAFVFASPRVGGHGFKRRFDGARGLGLRLLRVRNARDVVPRYPPAPPYHGVGTELAIDTGESPYLRRPGNELVWHNLECYLHGVAGARGGEAGRFKLAVERDVALANKSYGALRDEHAVPAGWWIPSNRGMVRGADGRWTLMDREEDEDSAE
;
A
#
# COMPACT_ATOMS: atom_id res chain seq x y z
N MET A 1 -6.80 17.53 -14.98
CA MET A 1 -8.13 16.88 -14.90
C MET A 1 -8.89 17.49 -13.72
N SER A 2 -10.17 17.81 -13.88
CA SER A 2 -11.00 18.23 -12.75
C SER A 2 -11.15 17.06 -11.76
N SER A 3 -11.38 17.34 -10.48
CA SER A 3 -11.62 16.33 -9.45
C SER A 3 -12.78 15.37 -9.79
N GLN A 4 -13.76 15.80 -10.56
CA GLN A 4 -14.88 15.00 -11.04
C GLN A 4 -14.48 13.93 -12.09
N GLN A 5 -13.55 14.23 -12.99
CA GLN A 5 -13.06 13.24 -13.97
C GLN A 5 -12.26 12.11 -13.32
N TRP A 6 -11.62 12.38 -12.17
CA TRP A 6 -10.84 11.43 -11.42
C TRP A 6 -11.70 10.38 -10.69
N LEU A 7 -12.94 10.73 -10.30
CA LEU A 7 -13.83 9.88 -9.51
C LEU A 7 -14.85 9.09 -10.33
N GLY A 8 -15.33 9.62 -11.46
CA GLY A 8 -16.50 9.08 -12.18
C GLY A 8 -17.83 9.42 -11.47
N ASP A 9 -18.86 9.68 -12.25
CA ASP A 9 -20.15 10.24 -11.76
C ASP A 9 -20.96 9.31 -10.84
N GLY A 10 -20.64 8.01 -10.76
CA GLY A 10 -21.36 7.00 -9.96
C GLY A 10 -20.67 6.55 -8.68
N THR A 11 -19.38 6.84 -8.52
CA THR A 11 -18.52 6.22 -7.50
C THR A 11 -18.99 6.52 -6.07
N ALA A 12 -19.42 7.75 -5.79
CA ALA A 12 -19.87 8.17 -4.47
C ALA A 12 -21.14 7.41 -4.00
N ARG A 13 -22.08 7.13 -4.91
CA ARG A 13 -23.32 6.42 -4.57
C ARG A 13 -23.11 4.92 -4.40
N ARG A 14 -22.14 4.35 -5.11
CA ARG A 14 -21.81 2.92 -5.14
C ARG A 14 -20.63 2.54 -4.26
N TRP A 15 -20.13 3.46 -3.43
CA TRP A 15 -18.87 3.25 -2.73
C TRP A 15 -18.83 1.97 -1.87
N ARG A 16 -19.97 1.59 -1.23
CA ARG A 16 -20.05 0.35 -0.43
C ARG A 16 -19.88 -0.89 -1.29
N GLU A 17 -20.57 -0.93 -2.41
CA GLU A 17 -20.47 -2.01 -3.41
C GLU A 17 -19.02 -2.11 -3.96
N LEU A 18 -18.43 -0.97 -4.34
CA LEU A 18 -17.04 -0.90 -4.83
C LEU A 18 -16.02 -1.27 -3.76
N HIS A 19 -16.36 -1.15 -2.50
CA HIS A 19 -15.56 -1.58 -1.35
C HIS A 19 -15.91 -2.99 -0.85
N GLY A 20 -16.68 -3.74 -1.64
CA GLY A 20 -16.91 -5.17 -1.44
C GLY A 20 -17.98 -5.51 -0.41
N GLU A 21 -19.00 -4.66 -0.22
CA GLU A 21 -20.15 -4.97 0.65
C GLU A 21 -20.72 -6.35 0.34
N SER A 22 -20.80 -6.73 -0.96
CA SER A 22 -21.19 -8.03 -1.46
C SER A 22 -20.03 -8.84 -2.04
N ASP A 23 -18.82 -8.74 -1.48
CA ASP A 23 -17.62 -9.45 -1.94
C ASP A 23 -17.26 -9.25 -3.44
N TRP A 24 -17.67 -8.13 -4.02
CA TRP A 24 -17.55 -7.75 -5.45
C TRP A 24 -18.29 -8.69 -6.41
N ASP A 25 -19.35 -9.37 -5.95
CA ASP A 25 -20.17 -10.20 -6.82
C ASP A 25 -20.74 -9.39 -8.00
N GLY A 26 -20.62 -9.92 -9.21
CA GLY A 26 -21.04 -9.25 -10.45
C GLY A 26 -20.12 -8.08 -10.91
N LEU A 27 -19.09 -7.70 -10.15
CA LEU A 27 -18.18 -6.57 -10.52
C LEU A 27 -16.84 -7.03 -11.12
N LEU A 28 -16.47 -8.30 -10.92
CA LEU A 28 -15.18 -8.82 -11.38
C LEU A 28 -15.23 -9.38 -12.79
N ASP A 29 -16.39 -9.83 -13.23
CA ASP A 29 -16.61 -10.38 -14.58
C ASP A 29 -18.08 -10.17 -15.02
N PRO A 30 -18.33 -9.23 -15.98
CA PRO A 30 -17.38 -8.32 -16.61
C PRO A 30 -16.76 -7.35 -15.60
N PHE A 31 -15.50 -6.95 -15.81
CA PHE A 31 -14.79 -6.08 -14.88
C PHE A 31 -15.36 -4.65 -14.90
N ASP A 32 -16.10 -4.30 -13.85
CA ASP A 32 -16.82 -3.03 -13.69
C ASP A 32 -15.89 -1.82 -13.80
N LEU A 33 -16.33 -0.78 -14.49
CA LEU A 33 -15.53 0.41 -14.79
C LEU A 33 -15.22 1.24 -13.53
N ASP A 34 -16.19 1.38 -12.61
CA ASP A 34 -15.99 2.17 -11.40
C ASP A 34 -15.14 1.41 -10.38
N LEU A 35 -15.28 0.08 -10.33
CA LEU A 35 -14.37 -0.76 -9.54
C LEU A 35 -12.93 -0.65 -10.07
N ARG A 36 -12.73 -0.65 -11.39
CA ARG A 36 -11.43 -0.45 -12.03
C ARG A 36 -10.80 0.88 -11.64
N ARG A 37 -11.55 1.99 -11.69
CA ARG A 37 -11.12 3.32 -11.24
C ARG A 37 -10.78 3.32 -9.75
N THR A 38 -11.60 2.65 -8.94
CA THR A 38 -11.39 2.53 -7.49
C THR A 38 -10.11 1.79 -7.17
N VAL A 39 -9.86 0.65 -7.81
CA VAL A 39 -8.62 -0.14 -7.65
C VAL A 39 -7.40 0.67 -8.07
N ILE A 40 -7.46 1.37 -9.22
CA ILE A 40 -6.36 2.24 -9.68
C ILE A 40 -6.07 3.33 -8.66
N ARG A 41 -7.08 4.02 -8.13
CA ARG A 41 -6.94 5.10 -7.14
C ARG A 41 -6.12 4.65 -5.93
N TYR A 42 -6.47 3.54 -5.31
CA TYR A 42 -5.74 3.04 -4.14
C TYR A 42 -4.38 2.44 -4.51
N GLY A 43 -4.23 1.94 -5.73
CA GLY A 43 -2.94 1.53 -6.27
C GLY A 43 -1.98 2.70 -6.47
N GLU A 44 -2.46 3.85 -6.91
CA GLU A 44 -1.67 5.10 -7.02
C GLU A 44 -1.23 5.59 -5.65
N MET A 45 -2.08 5.47 -4.61
CA MET A 45 -1.68 5.77 -3.24
C MET A 45 -0.59 4.82 -2.72
N ALA A 46 -0.65 3.55 -3.09
CA ALA A 46 0.44 2.61 -2.82
C ALA A 46 1.71 2.94 -3.62
N GLN A 47 1.58 3.35 -4.90
CA GLN A 47 2.72 3.77 -5.73
C GLN A 47 3.40 5.02 -5.17
N ALA A 48 2.66 5.99 -4.63
CA ALA A 48 3.21 7.18 -3.99
C ALA A 48 4.20 6.84 -2.85
N THR A 49 4.05 5.67 -2.21
CA THR A 49 5.00 5.21 -1.18
C THR A 49 6.37 4.87 -1.76
N TYR A 50 6.46 4.44 -3.01
CA TYR A 50 7.72 4.22 -3.70
C TYR A 50 8.32 5.53 -4.22
N ASP A 51 7.47 6.39 -4.77
CA ASP A 51 7.87 7.66 -5.36
C ASP A 51 8.49 8.61 -4.35
N ALA A 52 7.99 8.58 -3.11
CA ALA A 52 8.45 9.42 -2.02
C ALA A 52 9.64 8.84 -1.24
N PHE A 53 9.93 7.55 -1.36
CA PHE A 53 10.96 6.93 -0.53
C PHE A 53 12.38 7.30 -0.95
N ASN A 54 13.19 7.80 -0.02
CA ASN A 54 14.59 8.08 -0.24
C ASN A 54 15.43 6.82 -0.04
N HIS A 55 15.81 6.17 -1.13
CA HIS A 55 16.68 4.98 -1.13
C HIS A 55 18.14 5.30 -1.47
N GLU A 56 18.50 6.57 -1.61
CA GLU A 56 19.87 6.99 -1.90
C GLU A 56 20.75 6.79 -0.66
N LYS A 57 21.64 5.81 -0.70
CA LYS A 57 22.47 5.42 0.45
C LYS A 57 23.42 6.51 0.93
N LEU A 58 23.81 7.43 0.04
CA LEU A 58 24.71 8.54 0.37
C LEU A 58 23.95 9.74 0.97
N SER A 59 22.63 9.74 0.90
CA SER A 59 21.81 10.79 1.51
C SER A 59 21.81 10.67 3.03
N PRO A 60 21.95 11.79 3.77
CA PRO A 60 21.71 11.82 5.20
C PRO A 60 20.25 11.48 5.55
N HIS A 61 19.35 11.61 4.59
CA HIS A 61 17.91 11.32 4.71
C HIS A 61 17.51 9.97 4.12
N ALA A 62 18.48 9.09 3.83
CA ALA A 62 18.19 7.72 3.35
C ALA A 62 17.24 7.00 4.32
N GLY A 63 16.23 6.34 3.79
CA GLY A 63 15.22 5.63 4.60
C GLY A 63 14.04 6.50 5.05
N LEU A 64 14.01 7.79 4.72
CA LEU A 64 12.90 8.70 5.03
C LEU A 64 12.06 9.00 3.79
N SER A 65 10.92 9.71 3.97
CA SER A 65 10.20 10.30 2.84
C SER A 65 10.96 11.51 2.30
N ARG A 66 11.00 11.66 0.97
CA ARG A 66 11.54 12.86 0.30
C ARG A 66 10.60 14.05 0.39
N PHE A 67 9.29 13.77 0.53
CA PHE A 67 8.24 14.76 0.46
C PHE A 67 7.72 15.08 1.85
N ALA A 68 7.43 16.37 2.09
CA ALA A 68 6.71 16.83 3.25
C ALA A 68 5.27 16.27 3.26
N ALA A 69 4.70 16.01 4.45
CA ALA A 69 3.36 15.44 4.57
C ALA A 69 2.28 16.37 3.97
N CYS A 70 2.40 17.68 4.15
CA CYS A 70 1.46 18.68 3.66
C CYS A 70 1.40 18.77 2.12
N ARG A 71 2.49 18.41 1.41
CA ARG A 71 2.59 18.45 -0.07
C ARG A 71 2.75 17.06 -0.69
N PHE A 72 2.52 16.00 0.08
CA PHE A 72 2.87 14.63 -0.30
C PHE A 72 2.27 14.21 -1.66
N PHE A 73 0.96 14.33 -1.84
CA PHE A 73 0.28 13.92 -3.07
C PHE A 73 0.60 14.84 -4.25
N GLU A 74 0.79 16.13 -4.00
CA GLU A 74 1.23 17.08 -5.04
C GLU A 74 2.61 16.69 -5.58
N ARG A 75 3.57 16.41 -4.69
CA ARG A 75 4.93 16.00 -5.05
C ARG A 75 4.99 14.62 -5.71
N ALA A 76 4.09 13.73 -5.33
CA ALA A 76 3.90 12.44 -6.00
C ALA A 76 3.20 12.57 -7.37
N GLN A 77 2.90 13.80 -7.82
CA GLN A 77 2.20 14.09 -9.08
C GLN A 77 0.81 13.45 -9.16
N LEU A 78 0.09 13.48 -8.04
CA LEU A 78 -1.26 12.95 -7.90
C LEU A 78 -2.24 14.09 -7.56
N PRO A 79 -2.53 15.01 -8.48
CA PRO A 79 -3.32 16.22 -8.19
C PRO A 79 -4.75 15.91 -7.72
N GLY A 80 -5.38 14.87 -8.24
CA GLY A 80 -6.70 14.42 -7.78
C GLY A 80 -6.68 13.94 -6.32
N HIS A 81 -5.62 13.25 -5.92
CA HIS A 81 -5.43 12.82 -4.53
C HIS A 81 -5.06 14.01 -3.63
N ALA A 82 -4.27 14.98 -4.12
CA ALA A 82 -3.91 16.18 -3.37
C ALA A 82 -5.13 17.03 -3.00
N ALA A 83 -6.14 17.11 -3.88
CA ALA A 83 -7.40 17.80 -3.57
C ALA A 83 -8.27 16.99 -2.58
N ALA A 84 -8.26 15.66 -2.70
CA ALA A 84 -9.18 14.79 -1.98
C ALA A 84 -8.68 14.28 -0.63
N TYR A 85 -7.37 14.26 -0.39
CA TYR A 85 -6.78 13.70 0.82
C TYR A 85 -5.65 14.56 1.37
N ARG A 86 -5.48 14.50 2.69
CA ARG A 86 -4.28 15.00 3.38
C ARG A 86 -3.59 13.86 4.13
N VAL A 87 -2.28 13.87 4.19
CA VAL A 87 -1.53 12.94 5.04
C VAL A 87 -1.68 13.39 6.49
N ALA A 88 -2.11 12.47 7.35
CA ALA A 88 -2.28 12.70 8.78
C ALA A 88 -1.05 12.27 9.58
N ARG A 89 -0.35 11.19 9.13
CA ARG A 89 0.83 10.67 9.81
C ARG A 89 1.71 9.86 8.87
N PHE A 90 3.02 10.06 8.96
CA PHE A 90 4.01 9.11 8.44
C PHE A 90 4.23 7.96 9.40
N VAL A 91 4.49 6.78 8.85
CA VAL A 91 4.66 5.53 9.59
C VAL A 91 6.07 4.98 9.35
N TYR A 92 6.71 4.56 10.43
CA TYR A 92 8.07 4.03 10.40
C TYR A 92 8.08 2.61 10.97
N ALA A 93 8.91 1.73 10.38
CA ALA A 93 9.08 0.36 10.82
C ALA A 93 10.54 0.01 11.06
N THR A 94 10.76 -0.89 12.00
CA THR A 94 12.00 -1.61 12.21
C THR A 94 11.72 -3.11 12.22
N SER A 95 12.76 -3.95 12.29
CA SER A 95 12.60 -5.40 12.45
C SER A 95 13.61 -5.92 13.46
N CYS A 96 13.13 -6.67 14.45
CA CYS A 96 13.97 -7.34 15.44
C CYS A 96 14.40 -8.76 15.02
N VAL A 97 13.98 -9.21 13.82
CA VAL A 97 14.47 -10.45 13.21
C VAL A 97 15.30 -10.12 11.96
N ALA A 98 16.18 -11.04 11.59
CA ALA A 98 16.92 -10.89 10.33
C ALA A 98 15.91 -10.88 9.17
N VAL A 99 15.87 -9.77 8.46
CA VAL A 99 15.15 -9.60 7.21
C VAL A 99 16.16 -9.29 6.11
N PRO A 100 15.89 -9.64 4.85
CA PRO A 100 16.77 -9.29 3.75
C PRO A 100 17.07 -7.79 3.70
N GLU A 101 18.32 -7.40 3.35
CA GLU A 101 18.76 -6.00 3.28
C GLU A 101 17.83 -5.06 2.49
N PRO A 102 17.17 -5.51 1.40
CA PRO A 102 16.25 -4.68 0.65
C PRO A 102 15.06 -4.14 1.46
N LEU A 103 14.77 -4.74 2.60
CA LEU A 103 13.64 -4.35 3.45
C LEU A 103 13.99 -3.20 4.40
N ILE A 104 15.27 -3.09 4.81
CA ILE A 104 15.80 -2.06 5.70
C ILE A 104 17.11 -1.52 5.14
N LEU A 105 17.13 -0.25 4.72
CA LEU A 105 18.25 0.36 3.97
C LEU A 105 19.45 0.76 4.83
N ARG A 106 19.28 0.96 6.12
CA ARG A 106 20.35 1.37 7.02
C ARG A 106 20.74 0.23 7.95
N SER A 107 21.81 -0.46 7.61
CA SER A 107 22.50 -1.35 8.55
C SER A 107 24.00 -1.24 8.38
N ALA A 108 24.61 -0.35 9.15
CA ALA A 108 26.08 -0.21 9.20
C ALA A 108 26.76 -1.31 10.02
N SER A 109 26.04 -2.11 10.81
CA SER A 109 26.60 -3.26 11.52
C SER A 109 25.55 -4.33 11.87
N ARG A 110 25.96 -5.61 11.77
CA ARG A 110 25.14 -6.77 12.12
C ARG A 110 24.59 -6.74 13.57
N ALA A 111 25.22 -6.00 14.46
CA ALA A 111 24.83 -5.88 15.88
C ALA A 111 23.77 -4.81 16.14
N ARG A 112 23.46 -3.92 15.16
CA ARG A 112 22.54 -2.80 15.32
C ARG A 112 21.24 -2.93 14.51
N ARG A 113 20.89 -4.11 14.02
CA ARG A 113 19.74 -4.33 13.10
C ARG A 113 18.38 -3.90 13.65
N CYS A 114 18.23 -3.82 14.97
CA CYS A 114 16.99 -3.32 15.59
C CYS A 114 16.93 -1.79 15.72
N ARG A 115 18.01 -1.07 15.43
CA ARG A 115 18.12 0.38 15.71
C ARG A 115 17.81 1.30 14.55
N GLU A 116 17.50 0.75 13.40
CA GLU A 116 17.27 1.56 12.21
C GLU A 116 15.82 1.47 11.77
N SER A 117 15.19 2.62 11.73
CA SER A 117 13.80 2.77 11.30
C SER A 117 13.75 3.32 9.89
N ASN A 118 12.88 2.73 9.07
CA ASN A 118 12.60 3.23 7.74
C ASN A 118 11.14 3.67 7.64
N TRP A 119 10.91 4.74 6.92
CA TRP A 119 9.59 5.14 6.51
C TRP A 119 8.94 3.99 5.70
N ILE A 120 7.81 3.50 6.17
CA ILE A 120 7.14 2.31 5.62
C ILE A 120 5.75 2.62 5.05
N GLY A 121 5.30 3.86 5.18
CA GLY A 121 4.00 4.24 4.69
C GLY A 121 3.42 5.46 5.38
N TYR A 122 2.13 5.65 5.23
CA TYR A 122 1.42 6.78 5.79
C TYR A 122 -0.05 6.47 6.09
N VAL A 123 -0.63 7.26 6.98
CA VAL A 123 -2.08 7.38 7.18
C VAL A 123 -2.53 8.69 6.56
N ALA A 124 -3.56 8.66 5.73
CA ALA A 124 -4.19 9.83 5.15
C ALA A 124 -5.70 9.83 5.44
N VAL A 125 -6.33 10.99 5.35
CA VAL A 125 -7.76 11.13 5.54
C VAL A 125 -8.34 12.05 4.46
N ALA A 126 -9.53 11.74 3.99
CA ALA A 126 -10.21 12.56 3.01
C ALA A 126 -10.46 13.98 3.56
N THR A 127 -10.22 14.99 2.73
CA THR A 127 -10.64 16.39 2.98
C THR A 127 -12.17 16.52 2.91
N ASP A 128 -12.73 17.69 3.18
CA ASP A 128 -14.16 17.90 3.00
C ASP A 128 -14.57 17.81 1.53
N GLU A 129 -13.72 18.29 0.62
CA GLU A 129 -13.89 18.10 -0.82
C GLU A 129 -13.81 16.62 -1.20
N GLY A 130 -12.81 15.91 -0.66
CA GLY A 130 -12.67 14.47 -0.84
C GLY A 130 -13.87 13.69 -0.31
N LYS A 131 -14.36 14.02 0.89
CA LYS A 131 -15.60 13.45 1.46
C LYS A 131 -16.79 13.64 0.53
N ALA A 132 -17.00 14.86 0.05
CA ALA A 132 -18.10 15.15 -0.85
C ALA A 132 -18.01 14.34 -2.16
N ALA A 133 -16.81 14.25 -2.72
CA ALA A 133 -16.55 13.53 -3.96
C ALA A 133 -16.61 11.99 -3.81
N LEU A 134 -16.23 11.46 -2.64
CA LEU A 134 -16.21 10.01 -2.34
C LEU A 134 -17.52 9.50 -1.73
N GLY A 135 -18.40 10.40 -1.27
CA GLY A 135 -19.64 10.08 -0.54
C GLY A 135 -19.42 9.66 0.92
N ARG A 136 -18.19 9.78 1.44
CA ARG A 136 -17.81 9.40 2.80
C ARG A 136 -16.45 9.97 3.20
N ARG A 137 -16.20 10.07 4.50
CA ARG A 137 -14.85 10.31 5.03
C ARG A 137 -14.06 9.02 4.97
N ASP A 138 -13.09 8.94 4.08
CA ASP A 138 -12.24 7.77 3.89
C ASP A 138 -10.91 7.97 4.63
N ILE A 139 -10.55 7.04 5.52
CA ILE A 139 -9.27 6.98 6.19
C ILE A 139 -8.43 5.94 5.43
N VAL A 140 -7.28 6.35 4.91
CA VAL A 140 -6.43 5.47 4.09
C VAL A 140 -5.13 5.16 4.79
N VAL A 141 -4.76 3.89 4.84
CA VAL A 141 -3.43 3.44 5.28
C VAL A 141 -2.72 2.83 4.07
N ALA A 142 -1.62 3.46 3.65
CA ALA A 142 -0.82 2.99 2.53
C ALA A 142 0.54 2.47 3.02
N TRP A 143 0.84 1.21 2.69
CA TRP A 143 2.06 0.50 3.08
C TRP A 143 3.02 0.36 1.91
N ARG A 144 4.28 0.74 2.12
CA ARG A 144 5.36 0.62 1.14
C ARG A 144 5.85 -0.82 1.06
N GLY A 145 6.12 -1.28 -0.15
CA GLY A 145 6.87 -2.51 -0.39
C GLY A 145 8.38 -2.30 -0.45
N THR A 146 9.11 -3.30 -0.94
CA THR A 146 10.56 -3.22 -1.15
C THR A 146 10.88 -2.48 -2.45
N VAL A 147 11.94 -1.68 -2.43
CA VAL A 147 12.42 -0.92 -3.61
C VAL A 147 13.53 -1.63 -4.41
N GLN A 148 13.94 -2.83 -4.01
CA GLN A 148 15.03 -3.57 -4.64
C GLN A 148 14.54 -4.85 -5.32
N SER A 149 15.44 -5.52 -6.06
CA SER A 149 15.18 -6.72 -6.86
C SER A 149 14.45 -7.83 -6.07
N LEU A 150 13.77 -8.72 -6.79
CA LEU A 150 13.01 -9.85 -6.23
C LEU A 150 13.89 -10.95 -5.60
N GLU A 151 15.21 -10.78 -5.59
CA GLU A 151 16.15 -11.74 -5.00
C GLU A 151 15.88 -12.04 -3.53
N TRP A 152 15.35 -11.04 -2.79
CA TRP A 152 14.96 -11.21 -1.38
C TRP A 152 13.95 -12.35 -1.14
N ILE A 153 13.15 -12.75 -2.15
CA ILE A 153 12.22 -13.88 -2.03
C ILE A 153 12.97 -15.20 -1.82
N LYS A 154 14.14 -15.35 -2.44
CA LYS A 154 14.97 -16.55 -2.33
C LYS A 154 15.64 -16.66 -0.96
N ASP A 155 15.91 -15.49 -0.35
CA ASP A 155 16.58 -15.39 0.94
C ASP A 155 15.59 -15.38 2.12
N MET A 156 14.29 -15.48 1.84
CA MET A 156 13.27 -15.45 2.88
C MET A 156 13.16 -16.76 3.63
N ASP A 157 13.22 -16.63 4.94
CA ASP A 157 12.85 -17.68 5.88
C ASP A 157 11.31 -17.72 6.02
N PHE A 158 10.69 -18.80 5.53
CA PHE A 158 9.23 -18.98 5.55
C PHE A 158 8.70 -19.52 6.90
N VAL A 159 9.33 -19.15 8.00
CA VAL A 159 8.88 -19.54 9.35
C VAL A 159 7.59 -18.81 9.71
N MET A 160 6.63 -19.58 10.21
CA MET A 160 5.39 -19.05 10.78
C MET A 160 5.47 -19.01 12.30
N VAL A 161 4.87 -17.95 12.86
CA VAL A 161 4.76 -17.75 14.31
C VAL A 161 3.33 -17.35 14.69
N PRO A 162 2.91 -17.60 15.94
CA PRO A 162 1.64 -17.06 16.43
C PRO A 162 1.63 -15.53 16.36
N PRO A 163 0.57 -14.89 15.85
CA PRO A 163 0.47 -13.44 15.73
C PRO A 163 0.18 -12.80 17.10
N LYS A 164 1.14 -12.85 18.02
CA LYS A 164 1.04 -12.30 19.37
C LYS A 164 0.68 -10.82 19.33
N GLY A 165 -0.34 -10.44 20.10
CA GLY A 165 -0.82 -9.06 20.19
C GLY A 165 -1.84 -8.66 19.11
N LEU A 166 -1.99 -9.43 18.02
CA LEU A 166 -3.02 -9.19 17.01
C LEU A 166 -4.33 -9.91 17.32
N LEU A 167 -4.25 -11.06 17.98
CA LEU A 167 -5.42 -11.85 18.33
C LEU A 167 -5.80 -11.64 19.80
N ARG A 168 -7.08 -11.47 20.06
CA ARG A 168 -7.66 -11.45 21.42
C ARG A 168 -7.65 -12.85 22.03
N ASP A 169 -7.92 -13.86 21.22
CA ASP A 169 -7.93 -15.27 21.62
C ASP A 169 -6.52 -15.85 21.56
N LYS A 170 -5.95 -16.11 22.75
CA LYS A 170 -4.61 -16.69 22.90
C LYS A 170 -4.54 -18.18 22.55
N ALA A 171 -5.68 -18.87 22.47
CA ALA A 171 -5.77 -20.30 22.12
C ALA A 171 -5.90 -20.52 20.62
N SER A 172 -5.84 -19.46 19.81
CA SER A 172 -5.96 -19.55 18.35
C SER A 172 -4.78 -20.31 17.74
N ASP A 173 -5.08 -21.18 16.78
CA ASP A 173 -4.11 -21.88 15.93
C ASP A 173 -3.61 -21.03 14.74
N ALA A 174 -3.97 -19.76 14.71
CA ALA A 174 -3.53 -18.85 13.66
C ALA A 174 -2.01 -18.65 13.72
N MET A 175 -1.39 -18.80 12.56
CA MET A 175 0.05 -18.61 12.36
C MET A 175 0.26 -17.65 11.19
N VAL A 176 1.21 -16.74 11.31
CA VAL A 176 1.59 -15.77 10.28
C VAL A 176 3.10 -15.76 10.05
N HIS A 177 3.52 -15.24 8.92
CA HIS A 177 4.93 -15.14 8.56
C HIS A 177 5.70 -14.27 9.56
N ARG A 178 6.79 -14.81 10.11
CA ARG A 178 7.60 -14.19 11.15
C ARG A 178 8.16 -12.82 10.75
N GLY A 179 8.66 -12.70 9.53
CA GLY A 179 9.25 -11.45 9.03
C GLY A 179 8.23 -10.33 8.89
N TRP A 180 7.04 -10.63 8.32
CA TRP A 180 5.95 -9.64 8.20
C TRP A 180 5.47 -9.16 9.55
N LEU A 181 5.25 -10.11 10.47
CA LEU A 181 4.84 -9.78 11.83
C LEU A 181 5.88 -8.91 12.55
N SER A 182 7.16 -9.25 12.42
CA SER A 182 8.25 -8.48 13.02
C SER A 182 8.28 -7.05 12.51
N MET A 183 8.22 -6.83 11.20
CA MET A 183 8.18 -5.46 10.63
C MET A 183 6.95 -4.67 11.08
N TYR A 184 5.84 -5.34 11.32
CA TYR A 184 4.60 -4.71 11.75
C TYR A 184 4.63 -4.34 13.25
N THR A 185 5.24 -5.19 14.10
CA THR A 185 5.12 -5.10 15.56
C THR A 185 6.40 -4.75 16.31
N SER A 186 7.56 -4.71 15.64
CA SER A 186 8.81 -4.37 16.32
C SER A 186 8.89 -2.88 16.66
N ARG A 187 9.50 -2.58 17.80
CA ARG A 187 9.78 -1.24 18.28
C ARG A 187 11.25 -1.11 18.66
N ASP A 188 11.75 0.11 18.67
CA ASP A 188 13.10 0.45 19.13
C ASP A 188 13.04 1.72 19.97
N SER A 189 13.27 1.60 21.27
CA SER A 189 13.22 2.72 22.23
C SER A 189 14.28 3.80 21.97
N GLU A 190 15.36 3.46 21.27
CA GLU A 190 16.45 4.39 20.95
C GLU A 190 16.23 5.10 19.61
N SER A 191 15.29 4.63 18.79
CA SER A 191 14.96 5.27 17.51
C SER A 191 14.12 6.53 17.72
N SER A 192 14.42 7.60 16.99
CA SER A 192 13.59 8.80 16.96
C SER A 192 12.22 8.56 16.33
N HIS A 193 12.07 7.55 15.48
CA HIS A 193 10.88 7.31 14.68
C HIS A 193 10.08 6.06 15.09
N ASN A 194 10.66 5.13 15.87
CA ASN A 194 10.09 3.80 16.14
C ASN A 194 10.03 3.45 17.63
N LYS A 195 9.91 4.44 18.49
CA LYS A 195 9.60 4.18 19.93
C LYS A 195 8.33 3.35 20.04
N ASP A 196 7.35 3.64 19.17
CA ASP A 196 6.17 2.82 18.93
C ASP A 196 6.36 1.99 17.67
N SER A 197 5.83 0.75 17.66
CA SER A 197 5.84 -0.09 16.46
C SER A 197 5.04 0.55 15.32
N ALA A 198 5.30 0.13 14.08
CA ALA A 198 4.49 0.56 12.94
C ALA A 198 3.00 0.29 13.16
N ARG A 199 2.68 -0.85 13.79
CA ARG A 199 1.33 -1.21 14.25
C ARG A 199 0.74 -0.14 15.17
N ASP A 200 1.45 0.21 16.24
CA ASP A 200 0.94 1.13 17.24
C ASP A 200 0.76 2.54 16.66
N GLN A 201 1.69 2.98 15.78
CA GLN A 201 1.61 4.25 15.06
C GLN A 201 0.35 4.33 14.20
N VAL A 202 0.05 3.29 13.41
CA VAL A 202 -1.14 3.25 12.55
C VAL A 202 -2.41 3.16 13.38
N LEU A 203 -2.48 2.23 14.33
CA LEU A 203 -3.71 1.99 15.11
C LEU A 203 -4.08 3.19 15.96
N SER A 204 -3.11 3.89 16.56
CA SER A 204 -3.35 5.13 17.31
C SER A 204 -3.90 6.24 16.42
N GLU A 205 -3.36 6.43 15.22
CA GLU A 205 -3.85 7.47 14.31
C GLU A 205 -5.21 7.11 13.72
N VAL A 206 -5.45 5.85 13.35
CA VAL A 206 -6.76 5.37 12.89
C VAL A 206 -7.83 5.60 13.98
N ALA A 207 -7.55 5.20 15.23
CA ALA A 207 -8.49 5.41 16.35
C ALA A 207 -8.79 6.89 16.59
N LYS A 208 -7.78 7.75 16.50
CA LYS A 208 -7.93 9.21 16.60
C LYS A 208 -8.83 9.75 15.49
N LEU A 209 -8.60 9.35 14.23
CA LEU A 209 -9.41 9.80 13.09
C LEU A 209 -10.84 9.26 13.15
N VAL A 210 -11.04 7.98 13.51
CA VAL A 210 -12.38 7.40 13.73
C VAL A 210 -13.14 8.15 14.82
N SER A 211 -12.47 8.50 15.92
CA SER A 211 -13.07 9.30 16.99
C SER A 211 -13.39 10.74 16.55
N MET A 212 -12.51 11.35 15.78
CA MET A 212 -12.67 12.73 15.28
C MET A 212 -13.88 12.87 14.35
N TYR A 213 -14.11 11.88 13.49
CA TYR A 213 -15.14 11.90 12.47
C TYR A 213 -16.30 10.94 12.76
N GLN A 214 -16.51 10.58 14.03
CA GLN A 214 -17.49 9.54 14.43
C GLN A 214 -18.94 9.85 14.05
N ASP A 215 -19.28 11.12 13.80
CA ASP A 215 -20.61 11.58 13.40
C ASP A 215 -20.77 11.64 11.86
N GLU A 216 -19.76 11.16 11.12
CA GLU A 216 -19.77 11.12 9.66
C GLU A 216 -19.88 9.67 9.14
N GLU A 217 -20.27 9.53 7.87
CA GLU A 217 -20.13 8.27 7.13
C GLU A 217 -18.65 7.97 6.93
N LEU A 218 -18.15 6.88 7.52
CA LEU A 218 -16.74 6.51 7.56
C LEU A 218 -16.45 5.24 6.78
N SER A 219 -15.25 5.17 6.20
CA SER A 219 -14.59 3.94 5.77
C SER A 219 -13.11 3.96 6.12
N ILE A 220 -12.52 2.78 6.28
CA ILE A 220 -11.08 2.61 6.37
C ILE A 220 -10.63 1.80 5.16
N THR A 221 -9.70 2.35 4.39
CA THR A 221 -9.12 1.67 3.24
C THR A 221 -7.64 1.41 3.49
N VAL A 222 -7.20 0.16 3.33
CA VAL A 222 -5.80 -0.22 3.49
C VAL A 222 -5.25 -0.64 2.15
N THR A 223 -4.09 -0.15 1.76
CA THR A 223 -3.48 -0.49 0.47
C THR A 223 -1.99 -0.76 0.58
N GLY A 224 -1.46 -1.50 -0.36
CA GLY A 224 -0.05 -1.79 -0.45
C GLY A 224 0.27 -2.75 -1.59
N HIS A 225 1.55 -2.79 -1.95
CA HIS A 225 2.08 -3.64 -3.00
C HIS A 225 3.21 -4.50 -2.45
N SER A 226 3.32 -5.75 -2.90
CA SER A 226 4.41 -6.66 -2.52
C SER A 226 4.47 -6.87 -0.99
N LEU A 227 5.60 -6.61 -0.33
CA LEU A 227 5.72 -6.57 1.12
C LEU A 227 4.65 -5.67 1.76
N GLY A 228 4.41 -4.47 1.19
CA GLY A 228 3.39 -3.55 1.67
C GLY A 228 1.99 -4.16 1.63
N ALA A 229 1.70 -5.05 0.68
CA ALA A 229 0.44 -5.80 0.62
C ALA A 229 0.31 -6.82 1.76
N ALA A 230 1.41 -7.45 2.19
CA ALA A 230 1.42 -8.32 3.36
C ALA A 230 1.15 -7.53 4.65
N LEU A 231 1.80 -6.37 4.81
CA LEU A 231 1.56 -5.49 5.96
C LEU A 231 0.12 -4.93 5.95
N ALA A 232 -0.39 -4.54 4.78
CA ALA A 232 -1.77 -4.10 4.59
C ALA A 232 -2.79 -5.18 4.99
N THR A 233 -2.51 -6.44 4.65
CA THR A 233 -3.35 -7.59 5.02
C THR A 233 -3.38 -7.80 6.54
N LEU A 234 -2.22 -7.75 7.21
CA LEU A 234 -2.15 -7.84 8.68
C LEU A 234 -2.85 -6.66 9.33
N ASN A 235 -2.62 -5.45 8.84
CA ASN A 235 -3.17 -4.22 9.40
C ASN A 235 -4.70 -4.15 9.26
N ALA A 236 -5.26 -4.47 8.10
CA ALA A 236 -6.71 -4.49 7.90
C ALA A 236 -7.40 -5.51 8.84
N PHE A 237 -6.81 -6.69 8.98
CA PHE A 237 -7.27 -7.70 9.93
C PHE A 237 -7.20 -7.20 11.38
N ASP A 238 -6.08 -6.61 11.79
CA ASP A 238 -5.84 -6.10 13.14
C ASP A 238 -6.81 -4.97 13.53
N ILE A 239 -7.08 -4.04 12.60
CA ILE A 239 -8.05 -2.96 12.80
C ILE A 239 -9.43 -3.53 13.18
N VAL A 240 -9.91 -4.54 12.45
CA VAL A 240 -11.24 -5.14 12.67
C VAL A 240 -11.24 -6.07 13.88
N GLU A 241 -10.26 -6.97 14.01
CA GLU A 241 -10.15 -7.93 15.13
C GLU A 241 -10.08 -7.20 16.47
N ASN A 242 -9.37 -6.08 16.53
CA ASN A 242 -9.20 -5.30 17.75
C ASN A 242 -10.14 -4.09 17.88
N GLY A 243 -11.06 -3.90 16.90
CA GLY A 243 -12.14 -2.92 16.99
C GLY A 243 -11.71 -1.46 16.83
N TYR A 244 -10.57 -1.19 16.19
CA TYR A 244 -10.11 0.19 15.90
C TYR A 244 -10.96 0.91 14.86
N ASN A 245 -11.84 0.19 14.16
CA ASN A 245 -12.85 0.75 13.25
C ASN A 245 -14.16 1.16 13.95
N ARG A 246 -14.21 1.14 15.30
CA ARG A 246 -15.40 1.49 16.08
C ARG A 246 -15.25 2.83 16.75
N ALA A 247 -16.25 3.68 16.61
CA ALA A 247 -16.28 4.95 17.31
C ALA A 247 -16.39 4.74 18.84
N PRO A 248 -15.71 5.54 19.67
CA PRO A 248 -15.75 5.41 21.14
C PRO A 248 -17.16 5.52 21.73
N ARG A 249 -18.05 6.31 21.10
CA ARG A 249 -19.45 6.50 21.53
C ARG A 249 -20.40 5.45 20.96
N ALA A 250 -19.93 4.58 20.06
CA ALA A 250 -20.79 3.53 19.52
C ALA A 250 -21.20 2.55 20.60
N ALA A 251 -22.45 2.10 20.58
CA ALA A 251 -22.89 1.01 21.45
C ALA A 251 -22.01 -0.23 21.23
N ALA A 252 -21.80 -1.03 22.27
CA ALA A 252 -20.92 -2.20 22.21
C ALA A 252 -21.32 -3.19 21.10
N ALA A 253 -22.59 -3.23 20.73
CA ALA A 253 -23.15 -4.05 19.66
C ALA A 253 -23.14 -3.38 18.27
N ALA A 254 -22.77 -2.08 18.17
CA ALA A 254 -22.75 -1.39 16.89
C ALA A 254 -21.62 -1.94 15.99
N ALA A 255 -21.95 -2.14 14.72
CA ALA A 255 -20.94 -2.48 13.71
C ALA A 255 -19.95 -1.32 13.57
N GLY A 256 -18.64 -1.64 13.46
CA GLY A 256 -17.63 -0.65 13.11
C GLY A 256 -17.80 -0.18 11.66
N CYS A 257 -17.14 0.93 11.28
CA CYS A 257 -17.09 1.33 9.89
C CYS A 257 -16.36 0.24 9.05
N PRO A 258 -16.74 0.06 7.77
CA PRO A 258 -16.14 -0.98 6.92
C PRO A 258 -14.66 -0.74 6.71
N VAL A 259 -13.91 -1.85 6.67
CA VAL A 259 -12.46 -1.87 6.42
C VAL A 259 -12.23 -2.68 5.15
N THR A 260 -11.70 -2.03 4.11
CA THR A 260 -11.42 -2.69 2.83
C THR A 260 -9.93 -2.58 2.51
N ALA A 261 -9.30 -3.71 2.19
CA ALA A 261 -7.93 -3.73 1.71
C ALA A 261 -7.91 -3.95 0.19
N PHE A 262 -7.23 -3.06 -0.55
CA PHE A 262 -6.86 -3.25 -1.95
C PHE A 262 -5.37 -3.55 -2.02
N VAL A 263 -5.00 -4.80 -2.29
CA VAL A 263 -3.60 -5.25 -2.23
C VAL A 263 -3.13 -5.78 -3.59
N PHE A 264 -1.92 -5.38 -3.96
CA PHE A 264 -1.31 -5.69 -5.25
C PHE A 264 -0.11 -6.60 -5.07
N ALA A 265 -0.01 -7.64 -5.89
CA ALA A 265 1.12 -8.59 -5.84
C ALA A 265 1.38 -9.14 -4.43
N SER A 266 0.34 -9.35 -3.63
CA SER A 266 0.49 -9.76 -2.23
C SER A 266 1.08 -11.16 -2.11
N PRO A 267 2.18 -11.35 -1.38
CA PRO A 267 2.59 -12.68 -0.94
C PRO A 267 1.56 -13.24 0.06
N ARG A 268 1.61 -14.54 0.32
CA ARG A 268 0.77 -15.16 1.35
C ARG A 268 1.25 -14.78 2.73
N VAL A 269 0.30 -14.47 3.61
CA VAL A 269 0.60 -13.88 4.93
C VAL A 269 0.63 -14.91 6.05
N GLY A 270 -0.21 -15.93 5.97
CA GLY A 270 -0.33 -16.90 7.06
C GLY A 270 -0.89 -18.24 6.65
N GLY A 271 -1.01 -19.12 7.62
CA GLY A 271 -1.51 -20.49 7.49
C GLY A 271 -3.03 -20.58 7.52
N HIS A 272 -3.53 -21.84 7.53
CA HIS A 272 -4.95 -22.12 7.51
C HIS A 272 -5.73 -21.49 8.69
N GLY A 273 -5.16 -21.51 9.90
CA GLY A 273 -5.79 -20.90 11.07
C GLY A 273 -5.95 -19.38 10.91
N PHE A 274 -4.93 -18.68 10.36
CA PHE A 274 -5.05 -17.27 10.04
C PHE A 274 -6.14 -17.02 8.99
N LYS A 275 -6.18 -17.83 7.92
CA LYS A 275 -7.23 -17.73 6.90
C LYS A 275 -8.64 -17.85 7.49
N ARG A 276 -8.88 -18.85 8.35
CA ARG A 276 -10.20 -19.01 9.00
C ARG A 276 -10.59 -17.77 9.82
N ARG A 277 -9.66 -17.21 10.57
CA ARG A 277 -9.90 -15.98 11.37
C ARG A 277 -10.18 -14.79 10.47
N PHE A 278 -9.41 -14.63 9.40
CA PHE A 278 -9.60 -13.56 8.43
C PHE A 278 -10.99 -13.66 7.76
N ASP A 279 -11.37 -14.84 7.31
CA ASP A 279 -12.68 -15.07 6.69
C ASP A 279 -13.83 -14.84 7.69
N GLY A 280 -13.66 -15.21 8.97
CA GLY A 280 -14.62 -14.92 10.04
C GLY A 280 -14.81 -13.42 10.30
N ALA A 281 -13.78 -12.60 10.10
CA ALA A 281 -13.85 -11.15 10.26
C ALA A 281 -14.66 -10.43 9.17
N ARG A 282 -15.05 -11.13 8.08
CA ARG A 282 -15.96 -10.59 7.06
C ARG A 282 -17.29 -10.15 7.65
N GLY A 283 -17.84 -10.90 8.60
CA GLY A 283 -19.07 -10.52 9.32
C GLY A 283 -18.92 -9.24 10.14
N LEU A 284 -17.68 -8.81 10.43
CA LEU A 284 -17.36 -7.60 11.16
C LEU A 284 -16.98 -6.42 10.23
N GLY A 285 -17.19 -6.57 8.92
CA GLY A 285 -16.94 -5.51 7.93
C GLY A 285 -15.56 -5.53 7.27
N LEU A 286 -14.74 -6.60 7.45
CA LEU A 286 -13.47 -6.76 6.75
C LEU A 286 -13.67 -7.25 5.32
N ARG A 287 -13.05 -6.58 4.36
CA ARG A 287 -12.98 -7.00 2.95
C ARG A 287 -11.55 -6.87 2.44
N LEU A 288 -11.17 -7.73 1.51
CA LEU A 288 -9.87 -7.65 0.84
C LEU A 288 -9.99 -8.09 -0.61
N LEU A 289 -9.60 -7.20 -1.52
CA LEU A 289 -9.43 -7.49 -2.94
C LEU A 289 -7.95 -7.62 -3.25
N ARG A 290 -7.55 -8.81 -3.71
CA ARG A 290 -6.17 -9.13 -4.06
C ARG A 290 -6.00 -9.12 -5.57
N VAL A 291 -5.33 -8.08 -6.08
CA VAL A 291 -4.97 -7.99 -7.50
C VAL A 291 -3.74 -8.85 -7.76
N ARG A 292 -3.87 -9.84 -8.65
CA ARG A 292 -2.81 -10.78 -9.01
C ARG A 292 -2.55 -10.79 -10.50
N ASN A 293 -1.32 -10.46 -10.88
CA ASN A 293 -0.86 -10.64 -12.26
C ASN A 293 -0.47 -12.13 -12.48
N ALA A 294 -0.98 -12.74 -13.52
CA ALA A 294 -0.76 -14.17 -13.81
C ALA A 294 0.73 -14.53 -13.95
N ARG A 295 1.55 -13.58 -14.41
CA ARG A 295 2.98 -13.76 -14.68
C ARG A 295 3.86 -13.47 -13.47
N ASP A 296 3.34 -12.79 -12.45
CA ASP A 296 4.08 -12.48 -11.23
C ASP A 296 4.23 -13.69 -10.34
N VAL A 297 5.45 -13.94 -9.88
CA VAL A 297 5.76 -15.07 -9.00
C VAL A 297 5.51 -14.76 -7.52
N VAL A 298 5.58 -13.47 -7.11
CA VAL A 298 5.48 -13.06 -5.70
C VAL A 298 4.20 -13.54 -5.02
N PRO A 299 3.00 -13.46 -5.64
CA PRO A 299 1.79 -13.97 -5.03
C PRO A 299 1.75 -15.48 -4.81
N ARG A 300 2.71 -16.21 -5.39
CA ARG A 300 2.86 -17.66 -5.20
C ARG A 300 3.66 -18.02 -3.96
N TYR A 301 4.36 -17.05 -3.37
CA TYR A 301 5.20 -17.22 -2.19
C TYR A 301 4.53 -16.64 -0.93
N PRO A 302 4.87 -17.14 0.27
CA PRO A 302 5.46 -18.47 0.49
C PRO A 302 4.63 -19.59 -0.13
N PRO A 303 5.21 -20.81 -0.38
CA PRO A 303 4.49 -21.92 -1.03
C PRO A 303 3.25 -22.35 -0.27
N ALA A 304 2.25 -22.85 -0.99
CA ALA A 304 1.09 -23.53 -0.41
C ALA A 304 1.21 -25.04 -0.61
N PRO A 305 0.84 -25.90 0.39
CA PRO A 305 0.75 -25.58 1.82
C PRO A 305 2.13 -25.30 2.43
N PRO A 306 2.30 -24.71 3.64
CA PRO A 306 1.25 -24.49 4.64
C PRO A 306 0.60 -23.11 4.59
N TYR A 307 1.05 -22.20 3.69
CA TYR A 307 0.49 -20.87 3.56
C TYR A 307 -0.78 -20.83 2.72
N HIS A 308 -1.70 -19.91 3.03
CA HIS A 308 -2.98 -19.75 2.33
C HIS A 308 -3.22 -18.30 1.93
N GLY A 309 -3.84 -18.10 0.76
CA GLY A 309 -4.32 -16.77 0.34
C GLY A 309 -5.61 -16.41 1.08
N VAL A 310 -5.80 -15.11 1.34
CA VAL A 310 -7.00 -14.54 1.96
C VAL A 310 -7.68 -13.54 1.01
N GLY A 311 -8.97 -13.29 1.23
CA GLY A 311 -9.75 -12.32 0.45
C GLY A 311 -10.13 -12.81 -0.94
N THR A 312 -10.76 -11.92 -1.70
CA THR A 312 -11.24 -12.15 -3.08
C THR A 312 -10.11 -11.83 -4.08
N GLU A 313 -9.96 -12.63 -5.13
CA GLU A 313 -8.91 -12.44 -6.14
C GLU A 313 -9.45 -11.74 -7.38
N LEU A 314 -8.78 -10.68 -7.80
CA LEU A 314 -8.90 -10.08 -9.12
C LEU A 314 -7.67 -10.48 -9.96
N ALA A 315 -7.84 -11.41 -10.86
CA ALA A 315 -6.78 -11.87 -11.76
C ALA A 315 -6.67 -10.94 -12.97
N ILE A 316 -5.43 -10.53 -13.29
CA ILE A 316 -5.07 -9.82 -14.52
C ILE A 316 -3.91 -10.54 -15.21
N ASP A 317 -3.73 -10.33 -16.51
CA ASP A 317 -2.52 -10.75 -17.25
C ASP A 317 -1.94 -9.55 -18.02
N THR A 318 -0.85 -8.99 -17.51
CA THR A 318 -0.15 -7.89 -18.18
C THR A 318 0.54 -8.33 -19.48
N GLY A 319 0.75 -9.63 -19.68
CA GLY A 319 1.28 -10.17 -20.93
C GLY A 319 0.32 -10.05 -22.12
N GLU A 320 -0.97 -9.80 -21.89
CA GLU A 320 -1.94 -9.53 -22.95
C GLU A 320 -1.85 -8.10 -23.49
N SER A 321 -1.20 -7.19 -22.75
CA SER A 321 -1.08 -5.80 -23.14
C SER A 321 -0.30 -5.64 -24.46
N PRO A 322 -0.83 -4.92 -25.45
CA PRO A 322 -0.10 -4.60 -26.68
C PRO A 322 0.99 -3.53 -26.46
N TYR A 323 0.96 -2.82 -25.33
CA TYR A 323 1.88 -1.73 -25.02
C TYR A 323 3.19 -2.22 -24.40
N LEU A 324 3.16 -3.36 -23.71
CA LEU A 324 4.31 -3.87 -22.98
C LEU A 324 5.21 -4.75 -23.84
N ARG A 325 6.51 -4.74 -23.53
CA ARG A 325 7.52 -5.57 -24.22
C ARG A 325 7.24 -7.07 -24.05
N ARG A 326 7.55 -7.83 -25.10
CA ARG A 326 7.49 -9.30 -25.09
C ARG A 326 8.82 -9.87 -25.59
N PRO A 327 9.41 -10.84 -24.86
CA PRO A 327 9.01 -11.29 -23.54
C PRO A 327 9.25 -10.21 -22.49
N GLY A 328 8.40 -10.17 -21.45
CA GLY A 328 8.64 -9.40 -20.24
C GLY A 328 9.58 -10.15 -19.29
N ASN A 329 9.92 -9.55 -18.17
CA ASN A 329 10.73 -10.15 -17.11
C ASN A 329 10.05 -10.01 -15.73
N GLU A 330 10.60 -10.66 -14.71
CA GLU A 330 10.05 -10.67 -13.36
C GLU A 330 9.89 -9.25 -12.77
N LEU A 331 10.80 -8.32 -13.06
CA LEU A 331 10.72 -6.93 -12.59
C LEU A 331 9.53 -6.20 -13.19
N VAL A 332 9.26 -6.39 -14.48
CA VAL A 332 8.11 -5.81 -15.18
C VAL A 332 6.81 -6.42 -14.68
N TRP A 333 6.77 -7.74 -14.52
CA TRP A 333 5.57 -8.45 -14.07
C TRP A 333 5.18 -8.14 -12.64
N HIS A 334 6.15 -7.78 -11.79
CA HIS A 334 5.95 -7.38 -10.39
C HIS A 334 5.83 -5.86 -10.19
N ASN A 335 6.05 -5.06 -11.23
CA ASN A 335 6.00 -3.60 -11.12
C ASN A 335 4.55 -3.12 -10.88
N LEU A 336 4.34 -2.29 -9.86
CA LEU A 336 3.01 -1.79 -9.51
C LEU A 336 2.40 -0.94 -10.63
N GLU A 337 3.17 -0.12 -11.33
CA GLU A 337 2.67 0.65 -12.47
C GLU A 337 2.19 -0.26 -13.63
N CYS A 338 2.87 -1.41 -13.84
CA CYS A 338 2.41 -2.42 -14.78
C CYS A 338 1.13 -3.13 -14.29
N TYR A 339 0.97 -3.35 -12.97
CA TYR A 339 -0.28 -3.82 -12.39
C TYR A 339 -1.42 -2.85 -12.65
N LEU A 340 -1.21 -1.55 -12.41
CA LEU A 340 -2.21 -0.52 -12.62
C LEU A 340 -2.57 -0.35 -14.12
N HIS A 341 -1.58 -0.47 -15.00
CA HIS A 341 -1.80 -0.57 -16.44
C HIS A 341 -2.64 -1.82 -16.79
N GLY A 342 -2.32 -2.96 -16.19
CA GLY A 342 -3.11 -4.20 -16.32
C GLY A 342 -4.55 -4.02 -15.85
N VAL A 343 -4.77 -3.40 -14.70
CA VAL A 343 -6.10 -3.06 -14.19
C VAL A 343 -6.82 -2.11 -15.14
N ALA A 344 -6.14 -1.13 -15.71
CA ALA A 344 -6.73 -0.19 -16.66
C ALA A 344 -7.23 -0.86 -17.95
N GLY A 345 -6.60 -1.96 -18.41
CA GLY A 345 -6.87 -2.55 -19.72
C GLY A 345 -7.34 -4.00 -19.76
N ALA A 346 -7.11 -4.81 -18.71
CA ALA A 346 -7.50 -6.22 -18.73
C ALA A 346 -9.01 -6.39 -18.94
N ARG A 347 -9.41 -7.27 -19.86
CA ARG A 347 -10.82 -7.52 -20.20
C ARG A 347 -11.64 -6.26 -20.57
N GLY A 348 -10.97 -5.18 -21.02
CA GLY A 348 -11.62 -3.93 -21.39
C GLY A 348 -12.15 -3.90 -22.83
N GLY A 349 -11.78 -4.89 -23.68
CA GLY A 349 -12.19 -5.01 -25.07
C GLY A 349 -13.18 -6.14 -25.32
N GLU A 350 -13.63 -6.24 -26.57
CA GLU A 350 -14.48 -7.34 -27.03
C GLU A 350 -13.81 -8.71 -26.81
N ALA A 351 -14.62 -9.71 -26.49
CA ALA A 351 -14.18 -11.08 -26.18
C ALA A 351 -13.11 -11.13 -25.07
N GLY A 352 -13.16 -10.21 -24.11
CA GLY A 352 -12.26 -10.18 -22.98
C GLY A 352 -10.82 -9.77 -23.30
N ARG A 353 -10.55 -9.26 -24.52
CA ARG A 353 -9.19 -8.81 -24.91
C ARG A 353 -8.76 -7.57 -24.15
N PHE A 354 -7.45 -7.36 -24.07
CA PHE A 354 -6.87 -6.16 -23.47
C PHE A 354 -7.21 -4.91 -24.28
N LYS A 355 -7.87 -3.94 -23.64
CA LYS A 355 -8.14 -2.60 -24.19
C LYS A 355 -8.27 -1.64 -23.00
N LEU A 356 -7.55 -0.52 -23.04
CA LEU A 356 -7.66 0.49 -21.98
C LEU A 356 -9.11 0.97 -21.86
N ALA A 357 -9.75 0.63 -20.76
CA ALA A 357 -11.11 1.06 -20.41
C ALA A 357 -11.06 2.31 -19.49
N VAL A 358 -9.94 2.53 -18.82
CA VAL A 358 -9.63 3.77 -18.07
C VAL A 358 -8.48 4.44 -18.78
N GLU A 359 -8.65 5.73 -19.08
CA GLU A 359 -7.59 6.57 -19.63
C GLU A 359 -6.53 6.79 -18.54
N ARG A 360 -5.40 6.09 -18.68
CA ARG A 360 -4.23 6.20 -17.84
C ARG A 360 -3.00 6.25 -18.74
N ASP A 361 -2.14 7.25 -18.52
CA ASP A 361 -0.96 7.45 -19.35
C ASP A 361 -0.06 6.19 -19.31
N VAL A 362 0.19 5.64 -20.50
CA VAL A 362 1.01 4.45 -20.66
C VAL A 362 2.47 4.70 -20.24
N ALA A 363 2.94 5.95 -20.30
CA ALA A 363 4.28 6.34 -19.87
C ALA A 363 4.57 5.95 -18.41
N LEU A 364 3.55 5.85 -17.55
CA LEU A 364 3.69 5.44 -16.16
C LEU A 364 4.26 4.03 -16.02
N ALA A 365 4.03 3.13 -16.98
CA ALA A 365 4.62 1.79 -16.96
C ALA A 365 6.16 1.80 -17.01
N ASN A 366 6.76 2.87 -17.57
CA ASN A 366 8.22 3.08 -17.59
C ASN A 366 8.74 3.92 -16.41
N LYS A 367 7.91 4.27 -15.44
CA LYS A 367 8.26 5.16 -14.33
C LYS A 367 9.52 4.69 -13.58
N SER A 368 9.59 3.40 -13.25
CA SER A 368 10.72 2.82 -12.50
C SER A 368 11.61 1.92 -13.35
N TYR A 369 11.05 1.25 -14.36
CA TYR A 369 11.75 0.29 -15.22
C TYR A 369 11.31 0.42 -16.67
N GLY A 370 12.05 -0.19 -17.61
CA GLY A 370 11.68 -0.22 -19.04
C GLY A 370 10.69 -1.36 -19.33
N ALA A 371 9.41 -1.10 -19.22
CA ALA A 371 8.34 -2.06 -19.49
C ALA A 371 7.69 -1.88 -20.87
N LEU A 372 7.66 -0.66 -21.39
CA LEU A 372 7.02 -0.33 -22.67
C LEU A 372 7.87 -0.77 -23.86
N ARG A 373 7.21 -1.02 -24.98
CA ARG A 373 7.86 -1.18 -26.27
C ARG A 373 8.52 0.13 -26.70
N ASP A 374 9.60 0.02 -27.51
CA ASP A 374 10.39 1.16 -27.96
C ASP A 374 9.59 2.16 -28.83
N GLU A 375 8.57 1.66 -29.53
CA GLU A 375 7.68 2.50 -30.37
C GLU A 375 6.94 3.61 -29.60
N HIS A 376 6.82 3.47 -28.26
CA HIS A 376 6.19 4.50 -27.43
C HIS A 376 7.14 5.64 -27.07
N ALA A 377 8.44 5.52 -27.36
CA ALA A 377 9.46 6.53 -27.16
C ALA A 377 9.52 7.11 -25.71
N VAL A 378 9.19 6.29 -24.69
CA VAL A 378 9.24 6.69 -23.28
C VAL A 378 10.52 6.15 -22.65
N PRO A 379 11.38 7.02 -22.07
CA PRO A 379 12.59 6.57 -21.39
C PRO A 379 12.29 5.60 -20.24
N ALA A 380 13.14 4.60 -20.06
CA ALA A 380 13.06 3.69 -18.92
C ALA A 380 13.49 4.39 -17.63
N GLY A 381 12.74 4.18 -16.53
CA GLY A 381 13.09 4.72 -15.21
C GLY A 381 13.11 6.26 -15.18
N TRP A 382 12.20 6.91 -15.90
CA TRP A 382 12.17 8.38 -16.01
C TRP A 382 11.87 9.09 -14.68
N TRP A 383 11.31 8.39 -13.69
CA TRP A 383 11.18 8.88 -12.32
C TRP A 383 12.46 8.59 -11.54
N ILE A 384 13.54 9.30 -11.84
CA ILE A 384 14.81 9.14 -11.15
C ILE A 384 15.02 10.33 -10.21
N PRO A 385 14.95 10.13 -8.88
CA PRO A 385 15.25 11.18 -7.91
C PRO A 385 16.74 11.50 -7.80
N SER A 386 17.63 10.61 -8.25
CA SER A 386 19.07 10.84 -8.28
C SER A 386 19.41 12.08 -9.09
N ASN A 387 20.34 12.89 -8.60
CA ASN A 387 20.77 14.21 -9.12
C ASN A 387 19.84 15.38 -8.83
N ARG A 388 18.74 15.20 -8.12
CA ARG A 388 17.90 16.31 -7.66
C ARG A 388 18.36 16.73 -6.28
N GLY A 389 18.69 18.01 -6.12
CA GLY A 389 18.78 18.58 -4.80
C GLY A 389 20.17 18.94 -4.28
N MET A 390 21.24 18.89 -5.09
CA MET A 390 22.49 19.55 -4.71
C MET A 390 22.29 21.07 -4.77
N VAL A 391 22.34 21.73 -3.62
CA VAL A 391 22.21 23.17 -3.48
C VAL A 391 23.46 23.75 -2.81
N ARG A 392 23.79 24.97 -3.15
CA ARG A 392 24.91 25.71 -2.52
C ARG A 392 24.40 26.44 -1.29
N GLY A 393 24.90 26.07 -0.12
CA GLY A 393 24.59 26.73 1.15
C GLY A 393 25.18 28.10 1.26
N ALA A 394 24.79 28.87 2.28
CA ALA A 394 25.33 30.19 2.57
C ALA A 394 26.85 30.18 2.89
N ASP A 395 27.33 29.03 3.37
CA ASP A 395 28.77 28.77 3.62
C ASP A 395 29.56 28.45 2.34
N GLY A 396 28.89 28.49 1.17
CA GLY A 396 29.50 28.22 -0.14
C GLY A 396 29.68 26.74 -0.46
N ARG A 397 29.33 25.83 0.43
CA ARG A 397 29.41 24.37 0.20
C ARG A 397 28.18 23.84 -0.51
N TRP A 398 28.37 22.78 -1.29
CA TRP A 398 27.30 22.06 -1.91
C TRP A 398 26.79 20.97 -0.95
N THR A 399 25.49 20.96 -0.68
CA THR A 399 24.80 19.99 0.16
C THR A 399 23.66 19.33 -0.60
N LEU A 400 23.37 18.08 -0.27
CA LEU A 400 22.26 17.34 -0.86
C LEU A 400 20.96 17.68 -0.12
N MET A 401 20.07 18.39 -0.81
CA MET A 401 18.73 18.79 -0.31
C MET A 401 17.65 17.93 -0.97
N ASP A 402 17.74 16.62 -0.76
CA ASP A 402 16.86 15.63 -1.38
C ASP A 402 15.65 15.24 -0.51
N ARG A 403 15.39 16.06 0.52
CA ARG A 403 14.22 15.94 1.40
C ARG A 403 13.61 17.31 1.67
N GLU A 404 12.28 17.35 1.67
CA GLU A 404 11.50 18.48 2.19
C GLU A 404 11.25 18.29 3.69
N GLU A 405 11.34 19.36 4.46
CA GLU A 405 10.95 19.38 5.87
C GLU A 405 9.48 19.78 5.97
N ASP A 406 8.77 19.20 6.94
CA ASP A 406 7.43 19.66 7.30
C ASP A 406 7.59 21.01 8.02
N GLU A 407 6.82 22.02 7.59
CA GLU A 407 6.88 23.38 8.14
C GLU A 407 6.52 23.42 9.66
N ASP A 408 5.83 22.38 10.16
CA ASP A 408 5.43 22.24 11.57
C ASP A 408 6.50 21.59 12.47
N SER A 409 7.68 21.25 11.95
CA SER A 409 8.78 20.65 12.75
C SER A 409 9.75 21.68 13.35
N ALA A 410 9.41 22.98 13.31
CA ALA A 410 10.22 24.09 13.83
C ALA A 410 9.68 24.66 15.17
N GLU A 411 8.92 23.88 15.97
CA GLU A 411 8.57 24.21 17.36
C GLU A 411 9.05 23.15 18.36
#